data_410fcc67dc7f34b152e7c7de6b9b83f3
#
_entry.id   410fcc67dc7f34b152e7c7de6b9b83f3
#
_cell.length_a   1.000
_cell.length_b   1.000
_cell.length_c   1.000
_cell.angle_alpha   90.00
_cell.angle_beta   90.00
_cell.angle_gamma   90.00
#
_symmetry.space_group_name_H-M   'P 1'
#
loop_
_entity.id
_entity.type
_entity.pdbx_description
1 polymer ?
#
loop_
_entity_poly.entity_id
_entity_poly.type
_entity_poly.pdbx_seq_one_letter_code
_entity_poly.pdbx_strand_id
1 'polypeptide(L)'
;MTPRARPATTSPDPMTPILLTVYPDECDAFGHLNQASFLSLFERARWEMLRAGPGMDLFDRTGTWPAVRKTVIEYHASAFPGDVLRFEQDLTHVGRTSFTMRQVARRVRDDGLIATAGFLFVTVNRQGRPVSVPREFNDFMAARRRDAGEVQRLTVNGVSLAVEVRGDGPAVLFIHGYPFDRSIWTHQLAALDGWSRVAPDLRGMGQSDAPDLGYNMETYAADLASVLDLLGVDEVVLVGLSMGGYIAFEFLRRYRDRVRGVVLMDTRAEADTPGGRKSRDAAAATAREQGAGAIAEAMLPKLFGASTLAGAPATVERVRAMMAATPVAGIVGALGAMRDRPDSRPLLPGLAGIPALVIVGDEDQLTPPAQAQAMADAIPGASLVVIRSAGHLPIMERPVETTDALLAFLGGLP
;
A
#
# COMPACT_ATOMS: atom_id res chain seq x y z
N MET A 1 5.75 53.37 -4.68
CA MET A 1 6.35 52.08 -4.22
C MET A 1 5.21 51.20 -3.75
N THR A 2 4.76 50.31 -4.61
CA THR A 2 3.73 49.30 -4.29
C THR A 2 4.36 48.19 -3.48
N PRO A 3 3.74 47.68 -2.37
CA PRO A 3 4.30 46.57 -1.60
C PRO A 3 4.23 45.29 -2.45
N ARG A 4 5.36 44.61 -2.60
CA ARG A 4 5.43 43.29 -3.19
C ARG A 4 4.63 42.32 -2.30
N ALA A 5 3.65 41.66 -2.90
CA ALA A 5 2.95 40.53 -2.28
C ALA A 5 3.99 39.45 -1.89
N ARG A 6 3.97 39.03 -0.63
CA ARG A 6 4.68 37.83 -0.17
C ARG A 6 4.14 36.63 -0.94
N PRO A 7 5.00 35.71 -1.41
CA PRO A 7 4.51 34.45 -1.97
C PRO A 7 3.71 33.74 -0.88
N ALA A 8 2.54 33.23 -1.26
CA ALA A 8 1.75 32.35 -0.41
C ALA A 8 2.63 31.16 -0.05
N THR A 9 2.98 31.03 1.21
CA THR A 9 3.54 29.77 1.74
C THR A 9 2.44 28.76 1.66
N THR A 10 2.50 27.85 0.69
CA THR A 10 1.70 26.64 0.70
C THR A 10 1.99 25.95 2.02
N SER A 11 0.98 25.81 2.87
CA SER A 11 1.10 24.98 4.07
C SER A 11 1.58 23.60 3.62
N PRO A 12 2.60 23.00 4.26
CA PRO A 12 3.01 21.65 3.92
C PRO A 12 1.80 20.74 4.07
N ASP A 13 1.64 19.84 3.10
CA ASP A 13 0.61 18.82 3.10
C ASP A 13 0.60 18.10 4.47
N PRO A 14 -0.54 18.04 5.16
CA PRO A 14 -0.65 17.39 6.48
C PRO A 14 -0.22 15.92 6.45
N MET A 15 -0.07 15.31 5.25
CA MET A 15 0.36 13.94 5.02
C MET A 15 1.87 13.78 4.81
N THR A 16 2.63 14.86 4.68
CA THR A 16 4.08 14.79 4.50
C THR A 16 4.71 13.99 5.67
N PRO A 17 5.50 12.94 5.40
CA PRO A 17 6.20 12.21 6.44
C PRO A 17 7.11 13.13 7.25
N ILE A 18 7.06 13.02 8.57
CA ILE A 18 7.95 13.79 9.43
C ILE A 18 9.33 13.16 9.39
N LEU A 19 10.29 13.88 8.83
CA LEU A 19 11.68 13.47 8.71
C LEU A 19 12.54 14.29 9.66
N LEU A 20 13.29 13.61 10.54
CA LEU A 20 14.23 14.27 11.46
C LEU A 20 15.61 13.63 11.32
N THR A 21 16.63 14.46 11.22
CA THR A 21 18.03 14.03 11.18
C THR A 21 18.56 13.85 12.61
N VAL A 22 19.32 12.78 12.83
CA VAL A 22 20.05 12.55 14.07
C VAL A 22 21.35 13.36 14.03
N TYR A 23 21.56 14.24 15.02
CA TYR A 23 22.75 15.06 15.14
C TYR A 23 23.76 14.45 16.15
N PRO A 24 25.07 14.77 16.03
CA PRO A 24 26.10 14.24 16.92
C PRO A 24 25.87 14.54 18.41
N ASP A 25 25.30 15.69 18.74
CA ASP A 25 24.98 16.13 20.11
C ASP A 25 23.76 15.41 20.70
N GLU A 26 23.00 14.69 19.88
CA GLU A 26 21.90 13.83 20.30
C GLU A 26 22.38 12.39 20.64
N CYS A 27 23.68 12.09 20.44
CA CYS A 27 24.26 10.77 20.62
C CYS A 27 25.02 10.64 21.94
N ASP A 28 25.12 9.39 22.42
CA ASP A 28 25.89 9.05 23.61
C ASP A 28 27.38 8.87 23.29
N ALA A 29 28.18 8.53 24.33
CA ALA A 29 29.61 8.30 24.19
C ALA A 29 29.98 7.10 23.29
N PHE A 30 29.02 6.23 22.95
CA PHE A 30 29.18 5.11 22.03
C PHE A 30 28.80 5.46 20.60
N GLY A 31 28.41 6.71 20.36
CA GLY A 31 27.98 7.20 19.04
C GLY A 31 26.56 6.78 18.63
N HIS A 32 25.75 6.28 19.55
CA HIS A 32 24.35 5.94 19.28
C HIS A 32 23.42 7.04 19.75
N LEU A 33 22.28 7.21 19.05
CA LEU A 33 21.23 8.12 19.49
C LEU A 33 20.85 7.82 20.95
N ASN A 34 21.01 8.81 21.82
CA ASN A 34 20.79 8.68 23.25
C ASN A 34 19.30 8.45 23.58
N GLN A 35 19.04 7.68 24.62
CA GLN A 35 17.69 7.38 25.08
C GLN A 35 16.85 8.65 25.37
N ALA A 36 17.43 9.67 25.99
CA ALA A 36 16.75 10.93 26.26
C ALA A 36 16.45 11.70 24.95
N SER A 37 17.35 11.64 23.98
CA SER A 37 17.18 12.29 22.67
C SER A 37 16.06 11.65 21.86
N PHE A 38 15.80 10.33 22.00
CA PHE A 38 14.63 9.70 21.40
C PHE A 38 13.31 10.35 21.84
N LEU A 39 13.15 10.66 23.14
CA LEU A 39 11.96 11.35 23.64
C LEU A 39 11.78 12.72 22.98
N SER A 40 12.89 13.46 22.85
CA SER A 40 12.89 14.79 22.20
C SER A 40 12.54 14.69 20.71
N LEU A 41 13.05 13.67 20.01
CA LEU A 41 12.70 13.45 18.59
C LEU A 41 11.23 13.06 18.42
N PHE A 42 10.70 12.18 19.26
CA PHE A 42 9.26 11.87 19.24
C PHE A 42 8.40 13.09 19.54
N GLU A 43 8.83 13.95 20.46
CA GLU A 43 8.13 15.21 20.75
C GLU A 43 8.20 16.18 19.57
N ARG A 44 9.38 16.40 18.99
CA ARG A 44 9.55 17.23 17.78
C ARG A 44 8.68 16.74 16.64
N ALA A 45 8.60 15.43 16.41
CA ALA A 45 7.73 14.86 15.40
C ALA A 45 6.25 15.19 15.64
N ARG A 46 5.77 15.19 16.90
CA ARG A 46 4.40 15.63 17.24
C ARG A 46 4.18 17.11 16.93
N TRP A 47 5.17 17.97 17.24
CA TRP A 47 5.06 19.41 16.96
C TRP A 47 5.07 19.70 15.46
N GLU A 48 5.91 19.02 14.67
CA GLU A 48 5.90 19.16 13.21
C GLU A 48 4.56 18.68 12.60
N MET A 49 3.98 17.61 13.10
CA MET A 49 2.66 17.15 12.71
C MET A 49 1.57 18.21 12.96
N LEU A 50 1.57 18.83 14.15
CA LEU A 50 0.61 19.88 14.48
C LEU A 50 0.83 21.13 13.62
N ARG A 51 2.09 21.50 13.34
CA ARG A 51 2.43 22.64 12.48
C ARG A 51 1.92 22.45 11.06
N ALA A 52 2.03 21.22 10.53
CA ALA A 52 1.53 20.89 9.20
C ALA A 52 -0.01 20.78 9.13
N GLY A 53 -0.68 20.65 10.26
CA GLY A 53 -2.13 20.45 10.37
C GLY A 53 -2.85 21.61 11.06
N PRO A 54 -3.43 21.38 12.25
CA PRO A 54 -4.31 22.35 12.91
C PRO A 54 -3.59 23.59 13.47
N GLY A 55 -2.27 23.61 13.41
CA GLY A 55 -1.43 24.70 13.89
C GLY A 55 -0.90 24.49 15.32
N MET A 56 0.25 25.13 15.61
CA MET A 56 0.91 25.04 16.90
C MET A 56 0.09 25.68 18.04
N ASP A 57 -0.77 26.62 17.70
CA ASP A 57 -1.62 27.36 18.62
C ASP A 57 -2.96 26.66 18.96
N LEU A 58 -3.20 25.46 18.39
CA LEU A 58 -4.44 24.70 18.62
C LEU A 58 -4.81 24.60 20.09
N PHE A 59 -3.87 24.17 20.91
CA PHE A 59 -4.13 23.96 22.33
C PHE A 59 -4.26 25.26 23.11
N ASP A 60 -3.56 26.32 22.72
CA ASP A 60 -3.72 27.67 23.29
C ASP A 60 -5.10 28.25 22.96
N ARG A 61 -5.54 28.17 21.70
CA ARG A 61 -6.87 28.64 21.25
C ARG A 61 -7.99 27.91 21.96
N THR A 62 -7.83 26.64 22.25
CA THR A 62 -8.84 25.81 22.92
C THR A 62 -8.73 25.87 24.46
N GLY A 63 -7.68 26.50 25.00
CA GLY A 63 -7.41 26.57 26.44
C GLY A 63 -7.12 25.22 27.09
N THR A 64 -6.55 24.32 26.31
CA THR A 64 -6.27 22.92 26.69
C THR A 64 -4.83 22.57 26.40
N TRP A 65 -4.25 21.62 27.13
CA TRP A 65 -2.89 21.12 26.88
C TRP A 65 -2.82 19.61 27.06
N PRO A 66 -2.16 18.86 26.16
CA PRO A 66 -1.91 17.45 26.33
C PRO A 66 -0.75 17.22 27.31
N ALA A 67 -1.05 16.69 28.49
CA ALA A 67 -0.06 16.29 29.47
C ALA A 67 0.25 14.80 29.32
N VAL A 68 1.52 14.44 29.16
CA VAL A 68 1.96 13.05 29.08
C VAL A 68 1.80 12.40 30.47
N ARG A 69 1.02 11.34 30.56
CA ARG A 69 0.81 10.57 31.78
C ARG A 69 1.62 9.28 31.82
N LYS A 70 1.85 8.66 30.65
CA LYS A 70 2.62 7.41 30.53
C LYS A 70 3.32 7.39 29.19
N THR A 71 4.57 6.92 29.20
CA THR A 71 5.34 6.64 27.99
C THR A 71 5.90 5.22 28.09
N VAL A 72 5.79 4.47 27.00
CA VAL A 72 6.45 3.17 26.83
C VAL A 72 7.24 3.26 25.52
N ILE A 73 8.53 2.97 25.54
CA ILE A 73 9.40 2.96 24.36
C ILE A 73 10.05 1.60 24.26
N GLU A 74 10.06 1.04 23.05
CA GLU A 74 10.79 -0.16 22.67
C GLU A 74 11.83 0.22 21.62
N TYR A 75 13.08 -0.16 21.85
CA TYR A 75 14.20 0.09 20.96
C TYR A 75 14.50 -1.19 20.18
N HIS A 76 14.53 -1.10 18.85
CA HIS A 76 14.71 -2.25 17.96
C HIS A 76 16.06 -2.26 17.28
N ALA A 77 16.62 -1.07 16.97
CA ALA A 77 17.94 -0.92 16.38
C ALA A 77 18.57 0.43 16.76
N SER A 78 19.90 0.52 16.64
CA SER A 78 20.63 1.76 16.86
C SER A 78 20.45 2.74 15.70
N ALA A 79 20.37 4.03 16.02
CA ALA A 79 20.48 5.13 15.06
C ALA A 79 21.79 5.90 15.34
N PHE A 80 22.40 6.45 14.28
CA PHE A 80 23.73 7.06 14.30
C PHE A 80 23.67 8.50 13.79
N PRO A 81 24.67 9.34 14.07
CA PRO A 81 24.76 10.67 13.52
C PRO A 81 24.65 10.66 11.99
N GLY A 82 23.80 11.53 11.45
CA GLY A 82 23.51 11.60 10.01
C GLY A 82 22.38 10.68 9.52
N ASP A 83 21.90 9.73 10.33
CA ASP A 83 20.69 9.00 9.99
C ASP A 83 19.51 9.95 9.91
N VAL A 84 18.66 9.77 8.88
CA VAL A 84 17.36 10.43 8.77
C VAL A 84 16.30 9.44 9.21
N LEU A 85 15.52 9.82 10.21
CA LEU A 85 14.42 9.02 10.75
C LEU A 85 13.09 9.57 10.25
N ARG A 86 12.24 8.66 9.73
CA ARG A 86 10.85 8.90 9.38
C ARG A 86 9.97 8.55 10.57
N PHE A 87 9.11 9.48 10.98
CA PHE A 87 8.17 9.29 12.08
C PHE A 87 6.76 9.12 11.57
N GLU A 88 6.15 8.01 11.95
CA GLU A 88 4.74 7.69 11.74
C GLU A 88 3.99 7.87 13.07
N GLN A 89 2.77 8.41 13.05
CA GLN A 89 2.05 8.80 14.28
C GLN A 89 0.55 8.54 14.15
N ASP A 90 -0.01 7.74 15.06
CA ASP A 90 -1.42 7.35 15.06
C ASP A 90 -2.05 7.53 16.46
N LEU A 91 -3.35 7.89 16.49
CA LEU A 91 -4.16 7.73 17.69
C LEU A 91 -4.70 6.31 17.78
N THR A 92 -4.27 5.56 18.79
CA THR A 92 -4.76 4.20 19.02
C THR A 92 -6.03 4.16 19.87
N HIS A 93 -6.27 5.19 20.66
CA HIS A 93 -7.48 5.33 21.47
C HIS A 93 -7.77 6.82 21.77
N VAL A 94 -9.05 7.21 21.73
CA VAL A 94 -9.50 8.53 22.13
C VAL A 94 -10.67 8.39 23.10
N GLY A 95 -10.45 8.80 24.35
CA GLY A 95 -11.49 8.95 25.37
C GLY A 95 -11.96 10.40 25.46
N ARG A 96 -12.83 10.68 26.42
CA ARG A 96 -13.37 12.03 26.62
C ARG A 96 -12.28 13.06 26.97
N THR A 97 -11.37 12.71 27.88
CA THR A 97 -10.33 13.62 28.41
C THR A 97 -8.91 13.11 28.20
N SER A 98 -8.74 12.02 27.46
CA SER A 98 -7.44 11.40 27.25
C SER A 98 -7.37 10.76 25.87
N PHE A 99 -6.15 10.60 25.34
CA PHE A 99 -5.90 9.84 24.12
C PHE A 99 -4.57 9.11 24.22
N THR A 100 -4.46 8.02 23.49
CA THR A 100 -3.21 7.27 23.34
C THR A 100 -2.70 7.45 21.93
N MET A 101 -1.43 7.84 21.81
CA MET A 101 -0.73 7.97 20.54
C MET A 101 0.37 6.91 20.44
N ARG A 102 0.42 6.21 19.32
CA ARG A 102 1.54 5.38 18.92
C ARG A 102 2.43 6.17 17.96
N GLN A 103 3.74 6.10 18.15
CA GLN A 103 4.71 6.65 17.21
C GLN A 103 5.72 5.57 16.83
N VAL A 104 6.14 5.55 15.57
CA VAL A 104 7.12 4.62 15.02
C VAL A 104 8.21 5.43 14.36
N ALA A 105 9.47 5.16 14.71
CA ALA A 105 10.64 5.75 14.05
C ALA A 105 11.30 4.71 13.16
N ARG A 106 11.41 5.00 11.85
CA ARG A 106 12.10 4.18 10.86
C ARG A 106 13.25 4.94 10.24
N ARG A 107 14.35 4.28 9.98
CA ARG A 107 15.49 4.86 9.27
C ARG A 107 15.21 4.88 7.77
N VAL A 108 15.34 6.04 7.14
CA VAL A 108 14.93 6.25 5.74
C VAL A 108 15.74 5.40 4.75
N ARG A 109 17.09 5.27 4.95
CA ARG A 109 17.98 4.60 3.98
C ARG A 109 17.69 3.11 3.76
N ASP A 110 17.09 2.42 4.73
CA ASP A 110 16.87 0.97 4.70
C ASP A 110 15.49 0.54 5.24
N ASP A 111 14.61 1.52 5.52
CA ASP A 111 13.30 1.34 6.17
C ASP A 111 13.36 0.57 7.50
N GLY A 112 14.55 0.49 8.10
CA GLY A 112 14.81 -0.24 9.34
C GLY A 112 14.01 0.33 10.50
N LEU A 113 13.31 -0.53 11.25
CA LEU A 113 12.60 -0.16 12.46
C LEU A 113 13.62 0.19 13.56
N ILE A 114 13.58 1.43 14.04
CA ILE A 114 14.51 1.94 15.06
C ILE A 114 13.90 1.92 16.45
N ALA A 115 12.71 2.51 16.60
CA ALA A 115 12.00 2.51 17.87
C ALA A 115 10.49 2.62 17.67
N THR A 116 9.74 2.09 18.65
CA THR A 116 8.28 2.31 18.77
C THR A 116 7.99 2.95 20.12
N ALA A 117 7.02 3.87 20.16
CA ALA A 117 6.64 4.53 21.39
C ALA A 117 5.12 4.63 21.52
N GLY A 118 4.63 4.34 22.72
CA GLY A 118 3.24 4.57 23.14
C GLY A 118 3.16 5.67 24.17
N PHE A 119 2.33 6.68 23.92
CA PHE A 119 2.11 7.81 24.81
C PHE A 119 0.66 7.88 25.23
N LEU A 120 0.39 7.86 26.54
CA LEU A 120 -0.92 8.21 27.07
C LEU A 120 -0.92 9.69 27.48
N PHE A 121 -1.78 10.46 26.87
CA PHE A 121 -2.02 11.87 27.18
C PHE A 121 -3.32 12.06 27.94
N VAL A 122 -3.32 13.03 28.85
CA VAL A 122 -4.52 13.59 29.45
C VAL A 122 -4.60 15.06 29.06
N THR A 123 -5.71 15.48 28.47
CA THR A 123 -5.96 16.87 28.13
C THR A 123 -6.37 17.63 29.40
N VAL A 124 -5.65 18.68 29.72
CA VAL A 124 -5.88 19.47 30.92
C VAL A 124 -6.07 20.96 30.57
N ASN A 125 -6.76 21.72 31.42
CA ASN A 125 -6.79 23.17 31.36
C ASN A 125 -5.61 23.82 32.12
N ARG A 126 -5.54 25.15 32.17
CA ARG A 126 -4.46 25.89 32.86
C ARG A 126 -4.37 25.59 34.36
N GLN A 127 -5.42 25.09 34.97
CA GLN A 127 -5.43 24.68 36.39
C GLN A 127 -5.08 23.22 36.59
N GLY A 128 -4.65 22.50 35.50
CA GLY A 128 -4.29 21.07 35.53
C GLY A 128 -5.50 20.14 35.65
N ARG A 129 -6.73 20.60 35.48
CA ARG A 129 -7.94 19.79 35.57
C ARG A 129 -8.21 19.11 34.22
N PRO A 130 -8.56 17.81 34.19
CA PRO A 130 -8.91 17.13 32.97
C PRO A 130 -10.10 17.77 32.25
N VAL A 131 -9.94 18.03 30.95
CA VAL A 131 -10.96 18.61 30.05
C VAL A 131 -11.06 17.77 28.78
N SER A 132 -12.13 17.96 28.02
CA SER A 132 -12.35 17.21 26.78
C SER A 132 -11.23 17.46 25.78
N VAL A 133 -10.87 16.40 25.05
CA VAL A 133 -9.95 16.49 23.90
C VAL A 133 -10.56 17.41 22.85
N PRO A 134 -9.83 18.41 22.31
CA PRO A 134 -10.37 19.34 21.32
C PRO A 134 -10.90 18.60 20.09
N ARG A 135 -12.09 18.99 19.63
CA ARG A 135 -12.72 18.38 18.46
C ARG A 135 -11.85 18.53 17.21
N GLU A 136 -11.29 19.72 16.99
CA GLU A 136 -10.41 20.01 15.86
C GLU A 136 -9.20 19.06 15.82
N PHE A 137 -8.61 18.72 16.97
CA PHE A 137 -7.53 17.72 17.05
C PHE A 137 -8.03 16.32 16.69
N ASN A 138 -9.19 15.92 17.19
CA ASN A 138 -9.78 14.63 16.88
C ASN A 138 -10.10 14.50 15.38
N ASP A 139 -10.71 15.55 14.79
CA ASP A 139 -11.06 15.57 13.37
C ASP A 139 -9.80 15.49 12.49
N PHE A 140 -8.75 16.24 12.84
CA PHE A 140 -7.45 16.17 12.17
C PHE A 140 -6.81 14.78 12.25
N MET A 141 -6.77 14.20 13.45
CA MET A 141 -6.18 12.86 13.62
C MET A 141 -7.02 11.77 12.98
N ALA A 142 -8.35 11.93 12.95
CA ALA A 142 -9.24 11.01 12.25
C ALA A 142 -9.02 11.07 10.72
N ALA A 143 -8.80 12.25 10.15
CA ALA A 143 -8.45 12.41 8.74
C ALA A 143 -7.11 11.72 8.44
N ARG A 144 -6.07 11.96 9.24
CA ARG A 144 -4.77 11.27 9.10
C ARG A 144 -4.89 9.76 9.23
N ARG A 145 -5.73 9.27 10.15
CA ARG A 145 -5.93 7.83 10.33
C ARG A 145 -6.57 7.17 9.11
N ARG A 146 -7.56 7.83 8.49
CA ARG A 146 -8.15 7.38 7.23
C ARG A 146 -7.11 7.31 6.11
N ASP A 147 -6.19 8.25 6.09
CA ASP A 147 -5.10 8.30 5.11
C ASP A 147 -3.94 7.36 5.44
N ALA A 148 -3.62 7.13 6.72
CA ALA A 148 -2.61 6.15 7.15
C ALA A 148 -2.98 4.71 6.77
N GLY A 149 -4.28 4.46 6.52
CA GLY A 149 -4.82 3.15 6.21
C GLY A 149 -5.19 2.33 7.45
N GLU A 150 -6.40 1.82 7.45
CA GLU A 150 -6.86 0.86 8.44
C GLU A 150 -6.98 -0.52 7.79
N VAL A 151 -6.31 -1.51 8.37
CA VAL A 151 -6.48 -2.90 7.96
C VAL A 151 -7.66 -3.49 8.71
N GLN A 152 -8.72 -3.80 7.98
CA GLN A 152 -9.94 -4.41 8.50
C GLN A 152 -9.97 -5.89 8.12
N ARG A 153 -10.61 -6.70 8.95
CA ARG A 153 -10.91 -8.09 8.60
C ARG A 153 -12.36 -8.19 8.18
N LEU A 154 -12.59 -8.47 6.90
CA LEU A 154 -13.93 -8.58 6.33
C LEU A 154 -14.21 -10.05 5.99
N THR A 155 -15.34 -10.58 6.48
CA THR A 155 -15.76 -11.95 6.17
C THR A 155 -16.60 -11.95 4.91
N VAL A 156 -16.11 -12.58 3.85
CA VAL A 156 -16.75 -12.69 2.55
C VAL A 156 -16.69 -14.14 2.07
N ASN A 157 -17.77 -14.67 1.52
CA ASN A 157 -17.82 -16.00 0.90
C ASN A 157 -17.11 -17.11 1.71
N GLY A 158 -17.30 -17.09 3.05
CA GLY A 158 -16.77 -18.10 3.97
C GLY A 158 -15.28 -17.96 4.33
N VAL A 159 -14.62 -16.85 3.97
CA VAL A 159 -13.24 -16.54 4.37
C VAL A 159 -13.15 -15.13 4.94
N SER A 160 -12.16 -14.91 5.82
CA SER A 160 -11.84 -13.59 6.34
C SER A 160 -10.68 -13.00 5.55
N LEU A 161 -10.91 -11.88 4.88
CA LEU A 161 -9.89 -11.15 4.15
C LEU A 161 -9.38 -9.97 4.97
N ALA A 162 -8.06 -9.75 4.94
CA ALA A 162 -7.45 -8.53 5.44
C ALA A 162 -7.49 -7.46 4.34
N VAL A 163 -8.16 -6.36 4.60
CA VAL A 163 -8.39 -5.28 3.62
C VAL A 163 -7.88 -3.97 4.19
N GLU A 164 -6.93 -3.37 3.51
CA GLU A 164 -6.48 -2.02 3.84
C GLU A 164 -7.33 -0.99 3.10
N VAL A 165 -7.88 -0.03 3.85
CA VAL A 165 -8.66 1.07 3.29
C VAL A 165 -8.02 2.39 3.69
N ARG A 166 -7.76 3.27 2.71
CA ARG A 166 -7.17 4.60 2.93
C ARG A 166 -7.98 5.67 2.22
N GLY A 167 -8.09 6.82 2.85
CA GLY A 167 -8.69 8.02 2.28
C GLY A 167 -10.18 7.90 2.01
N ASP A 168 -10.72 8.96 1.44
CA ASP A 168 -12.11 9.13 1.06
C ASP A 168 -12.16 9.59 -0.42
N GLY A 169 -13.30 9.42 -1.08
CA GLY A 169 -13.51 9.82 -2.47
C GLY A 169 -13.87 8.65 -3.38
N PRO A 170 -13.76 8.80 -4.71
CA PRO A 170 -14.00 7.70 -5.64
C PRO A 170 -13.09 6.52 -5.35
N ALA A 171 -13.59 5.29 -5.48
CA ALA A 171 -12.87 4.12 -5.06
C ALA A 171 -11.91 3.58 -6.14
N VAL A 172 -10.72 3.17 -5.69
CA VAL A 172 -9.74 2.40 -6.46
C VAL A 172 -9.45 1.10 -5.73
N LEU A 173 -9.66 -0.03 -6.40
CA LEU A 173 -9.37 -1.37 -5.88
C LEU A 173 -8.06 -1.88 -6.44
N PHE A 174 -7.08 -2.09 -5.56
CA PHE A 174 -5.77 -2.60 -5.87
C PHE A 174 -5.71 -4.12 -5.72
N ILE A 175 -5.55 -4.84 -6.81
CA ILE A 175 -5.57 -6.30 -6.86
C ILE A 175 -4.13 -6.78 -7.11
N HIS A 176 -3.48 -7.31 -6.08
CA HIS A 176 -2.10 -7.76 -6.17
C HIS A 176 -1.94 -9.03 -7.01
N GLY A 177 -0.70 -9.30 -7.43
CA GLY A 177 -0.32 -10.50 -8.16
C GLY A 177 -0.02 -11.70 -7.25
N TYR A 178 0.32 -12.82 -7.88
CA TYR A 178 0.76 -14.06 -7.24
C TYR A 178 2.29 -14.05 -7.05
N PRO A 179 2.82 -14.54 -5.95
CA PRO A 179 2.22 -14.82 -4.65
C PRO A 179 2.53 -13.71 -3.64
N PHE A 180 2.00 -12.53 -3.91
CA PHE A 180 2.23 -11.32 -3.12
C PHE A 180 1.10 -11.05 -2.12
N ASP A 181 1.19 -9.94 -1.40
CA ASP A 181 0.14 -9.39 -0.56
C ASP A 181 -0.08 -7.89 -0.85
N ARG A 182 -1.06 -7.27 -0.19
CA ARG A 182 -1.41 -5.85 -0.39
C ARG A 182 -0.26 -4.87 -0.18
N SER A 183 0.77 -5.25 0.62
CA SER A 183 1.90 -4.36 0.93
C SER A 183 2.77 -4.03 -0.28
N ILE A 184 2.60 -4.76 -1.40
CA ILE A 184 3.24 -4.45 -2.67
C ILE A 184 2.82 -3.06 -3.20
N TRP A 185 1.63 -2.58 -2.81
CA TRP A 185 1.04 -1.31 -3.23
C TRP A 185 1.40 -0.12 -2.32
N THR A 186 2.29 -0.29 -1.34
CA THR A 186 2.59 0.72 -0.31
C THR A 186 2.84 2.12 -0.87
N HIS A 187 3.59 2.24 -1.98
CA HIS A 187 3.89 3.53 -2.60
C HIS A 187 2.65 4.16 -3.25
N GLN A 188 1.87 3.37 -3.98
CA GLN A 188 0.68 3.83 -4.68
C GLN A 188 -0.42 4.21 -3.68
N LEU A 189 -0.60 3.40 -2.63
CA LEU A 189 -1.55 3.70 -1.55
C LEU A 189 -1.20 4.99 -0.80
N ALA A 190 0.07 5.34 -0.70
CA ALA A 190 0.52 6.57 -0.04
C ALA A 190 0.36 7.82 -0.91
N ALA A 191 0.34 7.68 -2.24
CA ALA A 191 0.42 8.81 -3.16
C ALA A 191 -0.91 9.22 -3.80
N LEU A 192 -1.96 8.41 -3.72
CA LEU A 192 -3.25 8.68 -4.37
C LEU A 192 -4.20 9.45 -3.44
N ASP A 193 -3.88 10.71 -3.15
CA ASP A 193 -4.76 11.56 -2.37
C ASP A 193 -6.07 11.89 -3.12
N GLY A 194 -7.16 12.05 -2.35
CA GLY A 194 -8.49 12.30 -2.91
C GLY A 194 -9.20 11.05 -3.44
N TRP A 195 -8.60 9.87 -3.31
CA TRP A 195 -9.19 8.58 -3.68
C TRP A 195 -9.38 7.67 -2.46
N SER A 196 -10.48 6.94 -2.44
CA SER A 196 -10.65 5.81 -1.52
C SER A 196 -9.88 4.61 -2.09
N ARG A 197 -8.79 4.24 -1.42
CA ARG A 197 -7.85 3.20 -1.84
C ARG A 197 -8.14 1.92 -1.08
N VAL A 198 -8.62 0.91 -1.76
CA VAL A 198 -8.99 -0.40 -1.20
C VAL A 198 -7.97 -1.43 -1.69
N ALA A 199 -7.23 -2.04 -0.78
CA ALA A 199 -6.22 -3.05 -1.09
C ALA A 199 -6.43 -4.29 -0.21
N PRO A 200 -7.08 -5.33 -0.69
CA PRO A 200 -7.20 -6.60 0.01
C PRO A 200 -5.95 -7.47 -0.15
N ASP A 201 -5.63 -8.24 0.87
CA ASP A 201 -4.92 -9.50 0.66
C ASP A 201 -5.92 -10.49 0.06
N LEU A 202 -5.60 -11.05 -1.08
CA LEU A 202 -6.45 -12.04 -1.73
C LEU A 202 -6.54 -13.33 -0.89
N ARG A 203 -7.63 -14.06 -1.04
CA ARG A 203 -7.80 -15.41 -0.48
C ARG A 203 -6.51 -16.23 -0.64
N GLY A 204 -6.00 -16.81 0.45
CA GLY A 204 -4.79 -17.61 0.46
C GLY A 204 -3.47 -16.84 0.55
N MET A 205 -3.49 -15.50 0.65
CA MET A 205 -2.30 -14.66 0.64
C MET A 205 -2.29 -13.64 1.77
N GLY A 206 -1.09 -13.19 2.13
CA GLY A 206 -0.88 -12.19 3.17
C GLY A 206 -1.50 -12.60 4.51
N GLN A 207 -2.34 -11.71 5.05
CA GLN A 207 -3.04 -11.92 6.33
C GLN A 207 -4.47 -12.48 6.16
N SER A 208 -4.90 -12.77 4.92
CA SER A 208 -6.20 -13.38 4.64
C SER A 208 -6.20 -14.88 4.93
N ASP A 209 -7.38 -15.43 5.15
CA ASP A 209 -7.53 -16.88 5.35
C ASP A 209 -7.09 -17.66 4.11
N ALA A 210 -6.46 -18.81 4.34
CA ALA A 210 -5.95 -19.71 3.30
C ALA A 210 -6.65 -21.07 3.39
N PRO A 211 -7.90 -21.20 2.90
CA PRO A 211 -8.60 -22.47 2.88
C PRO A 211 -7.93 -23.47 1.91
N ASP A 212 -8.16 -24.76 2.09
CA ASP A 212 -7.58 -25.80 1.24
C ASP A 212 -8.19 -25.82 -0.17
N LEU A 213 -9.38 -25.29 -0.37
CA LEU A 213 -10.15 -25.32 -1.61
C LEU A 213 -10.83 -23.97 -1.90
N GLY A 214 -11.43 -23.87 -3.10
CA GLY A 214 -12.20 -22.69 -3.48
C GLY A 214 -11.37 -21.58 -4.14
N TYR A 215 -10.38 -21.96 -4.92
CA TYR A 215 -9.54 -21.05 -5.68
C TYR A 215 -9.83 -21.15 -7.17
N ASN A 216 -10.42 -20.10 -7.72
CA ASN A 216 -10.56 -19.85 -9.16
C ASN A 216 -10.76 -18.34 -9.37
N MET A 217 -10.68 -17.86 -10.62
CA MET A 217 -10.80 -16.42 -10.91
C MET A 217 -12.19 -15.87 -10.55
N GLU A 218 -13.22 -16.69 -10.71
CA GLU A 218 -14.59 -16.36 -10.34
C GLU A 218 -14.73 -16.10 -8.83
N THR A 219 -14.19 -16.99 -8.01
CA THR A 219 -14.22 -16.84 -6.54
C THR A 219 -13.45 -15.60 -6.10
N TYR A 220 -12.27 -15.34 -6.66
CA TYR A 220 -11.52 -14.11 -6.37
C TYR A 220 -12.32 -12.86 -6.72
N ALA A 221 -12.94 -12.81 -7.91
CA ALA A 221 -13.76 -11.67 -8.31
C ALA A 221 -14.99 -11.51 -7.41
N ALA A 222 -15.64 -12.60 -7.01
CA ALA A 222 -16.77 -12.58 -6.08
C ALA A 222 -16.38 -12.11 -4.67
N ASP A 223 -15.22 -12.52 -4.18
CA ASP A 223 -14.67 -12.02 -2.90
C ASP A 223 -14.49 -10.51 -2.95
N LEU A 224 -13.88 -9.99 -4.02
CA LEU A 224 -13.67 -8.55 -4.20
C LEU A 224 -14.98 -7.77 -4.31
N ALA A 225 -15.97 -8.30 -5.03
CA ALA A 225 -17.29 -7.68 -5.10
C ALA A 225 -17.95 -7.61 -3.72
N SER A 226 -17.88 -8.68 -2.94
CA SER A 226 -18.40 -8.71 -1.56
C SER A 226 -17.64 -7.76 -0.61
N VAL A 227 -16.31 -7.60 -0.79
CA VAL A 227 -15.54 -6.57 -0.06
C VAL A 227 -16.09 -5.18 -0.36
N LEU A 228 -16.29 -4.84 -1.63
CA LEU A 228 -16.84 -3.55 -2.03
C LEU A 228 -18.26 -3.33 -1.47
N ASP A 229 -19.11 -4.37 -1.45
CA ASP A 229 -20.47 -4.31 -0.87
C ASP A 229 -20.42 -3.98 0.63
N LEU A 230 -19.53 -4.66 1.40
CA LEU A 230 -19.35 -4.40 2.82
C LEU A 230 -18.80 -3.00 3.12
N LEU A 231 -18.05 -2.43 2.18
CA LEU A 231 -17.51 -1.06 2.29
C LEU A 231 -18.48 0.00 1.76
N GLY A 232 -19.64 -0.38 1.20
CA GLY A 232 -20.59 0.55 0.62
C GLY A 232 -20.09 1.22 -0.67
N VAL A 233 -19.24 0.53 -1.43
CA VAL A 233 -18.67 1.02 -2.69
C VAL A 233 -19.46 0.46 -3.87
N ASP A 234 -20.22 1.29 -4.56
CA ASP A 234 -21.03 0.89 -5.72
C ASP A 234 -20.20 0.81 -7.00
N GLU A 235 -19.31 1.78 -7.23
CA GLU A 235 -18.47 1.90 -8.42
C GLU A 235 -16.99 1.99 -8.07
N VAL A 236 -16.11 1.43 -8.90
CA VAL A 236 -14.68 1.30 -8.60
C VAL A 236 -13.81 1.38 -9.86
N VAL A 237 -12.60 1.92 -9.71
CA VAL A 237 -11.53 1.74 -10.68
C VAL A 237 -10.72 0.50 -10.26
N LEU A 238 -10.56 -0.45 -11.18
CA LEU A 238 -9.76 -1.65 -10.93
C LEU A 238 -8.30 -1.40 -11.30
N VAL A 239 -7.37 -1.78 -10.42
CA VAL A 239 -5.93 -1.75 -10.67
C VAL A 239 -5.39 -3.15 -10.40
N GLY A 240 -5.12 -3.92 -11.44
CA GLY A 240 -4.71 -5.32 -11.35
C GLY A 240 -3.29 -5.57 -11.83
N LEU A 241 -2.44 -6.12 -10.96
CA LEU A 241 -1.08 -6.53 -11.29
C LEU A 241 -1.04 -8.03 -11.57
N SER A 242 -0.52 -8.45 -12.72
CA SER A 242 -0.25 -9.87 -13.04
C SER A 242 -1.51 -10.74 -12.87
N MET A 243 -1.55 -11.66 -11.91
CA MET A 243 -2.75 -12.41 -11.56
C MET A 243 -3.92 -11.49 -11.20
N GLY A 244 -3.66 -10.32 -10.58
CA GLY A 244 -4.69 -9.32 -10.32
C GLY A 244 -5.37 -8.80 -11.59
N GLY A 245 -4.65 -8.75 -12.71
CA GLY A 245 -5.23 -8.47 -14.02
C GLY A 245 -6.18 -9.59 -14.51
N TYR A 246 -5.84 -10.86 -14.26
CA TYR A 246 -6.75 -11.98 -14.58
C TYR A 246 -8.05 -11.91 -13.78
N ILE A 247 -7.92 -11.53 -12.50
CA ILE A 247 -9.07 -11.32 -11.61
C ILE A 247 -9.89 -10.10 -12.07
N ALA A 248 -9.23 -9.01 -12.51
CA ALA A 248 -9.91 -7.84 -13.05
C ALA A 248 -10.71 -8.17 -14.30
N PHE A 249 -10.22 -9.02 -15.21
CA PHE A 249 -10.99 -9.50 -16.35
C PHE A 249 -12.23 -10.30 -15.92
N GLU A 250 -12.10 -11.14 -14.88
CA GLU A 250 -13.27 -11.88 -14.39
C GLU A 250 -14.26 -10.97 -13.68
N PHE A 251 -13.78 -9.96 -12.97
CA PHE A 251 -14.63 -8.92 -12.37
C PHE A 251 -15.39 -8.14 -13.46
N LEU A 252 -14.72 -7.70 -14.51
CA LEU A 252 -15.34 -7.05 -15.68
C LEU A 252 -16.39 -7.92 -16.36
N ARG A 253 -16.19 -9.24 -16.40
CA ARG A 253 -17.13 -10.18 -17.00
C ARG A 253 -18.43 -10.30 -16.20
N ARG A 254 -18.36 -10.16 -14.88
CA ARG A 254 -19.47 -10.39 -13.94
C ARG A 254 -20.13 -9.13 -13.41
N TYR A 255 -19.32 -8.07 -13.22
CA TYR A 255 -19.71 -6.86 -12.50
C TYR A 255 -19.35 -5.60 -13.30
N ARG A 256 -19.52 -5.65 -14.63
CA ARG A 256 -19.13 -4.56 -15.54
C ARG A 256 -19.66 -3.20 -15.12
N ASP A 257 -20.93 -3.14 -14.71
CA ASP A 257 -21.64 -1.90 -14.39
C ASP A 257 -21.06 -1.20 -13.13
N ARG A 258 -20.22 -1.89 -12.37
CA ARG A 258 -19.49 -1.34 -11.23
C ARG A 258 -18.13 -0.76 -11.60
N VAL A 259 -17.67 -0.90 -12.86
CA VAL A 259 -16.30 -0.54 -13.24
C VAL A 259 -16.28 0.79 -13.96
N ARG A 260 -15.71 1.81 -13.34
CA ARG A 260 -15.49 3.16 -13.90
C ARG A 260 -14.23 3.27 -14.76
N GLY A 261 -13.27 2.39 -14.55
CA GLY A 261 -12.01 2.36 -15.28
C GLY A 261 -11.19 1.14 -14.89
N VAL A 262 -10.25 0.75 -15.72
CA VAL A 262 -9.39 -0.40 -15.45
C VAL A 262 -7.92 -0.10 -15.80
N VAL A 263 -7.03 -0.49 -14.89
CA VAL A 263 -5.58 -0.48 -15.09
C VAL A 263 -5.07 -1.91 -15.03
N LEU A 264 -4.41 -2.34 -16.11
CA LEU A 264 -3.87 -3.68 -16.30
C LEU A 264 -2.35 -3.61 -16.31
N MET A 265 -1.72 -4.07 -15.23
CA MET A 265 -0.27 -3.98 -15.06
C MET A 265 0.39 -5.33 -15.19
N ASP A 266 1.44 -5.40 -16.01
CA ASP A 266 2.30 -6.59 -16.14
C ASP A 266 1.46 -7.87 -16.17
N THR A 267 0.48 -7.91 -17.07
CA THR A 267 -0.53 -8.96 -17.19
C THR A 267 -0.81 -9.29 -18.64
N ARG A 268 -1.66 -10.27 -18.88
CA ARG A 268 -2.04 -10.70 -20.24
C ARG A 268 -3.47 -11.23 -20.27
N ALA A 269 -4.10 -11.16 -21.43
CA ALA A 269 -5.48 -11.61 -21.61
C ALA A 269 -5.61 -13.10 -21.99
N GLU A 270 -4.54 -13.76 -22.44
CA GLU A 270 -4.56 -15.15 -22.92
C GLU A 270 -4.71 -16.15 -21.75
N ALA A 271 -5.42 -17.23 -22.02
CA ALA A 271 -5.37 -18.43 -21.18
C ALA A 271 -3.96 -19.07 -21.19
N ASP A 272 -3.65 -19.90 -20.19
CA ASP A 272 -2.41 -20.65 -20.20
C ASP A 272 -2.37 -21.67 -21.34
N THR A 273 -1.22 -21.72 -22.04
CA THR A 273 -0.93 -22.77 -23.02
C THR A 273 -0.79 -24.14 -22.32
N PRO A 274 -0.83 -25.28 -23.06
CA PRO A 274 -0.57 -26.58 -22.46
C PRO A 274 0.78 -26.67 -21.71
N GLY A 275 1.81 -25.98 -22.20
CA GLY A 275 3.11 -25.85 -21.53
C GLY A 275 3.03 -25.03 -20.25
N GLY A 276 2.31 -23.89 -20.30
CA GLY A 276 2.04 -23.05 -19.14
C GLY A 276 1.30 -23.82 -18.04
N ARG A 277 0.26 -24.56 -18.38
CA ARG A 277 -0.48 -25.42 -17.44
C ARG A 277 0.42 -26.45 -16.74
N LYS A 278 1.28 -27.15 -17.49
CA LYS A 278 2.28 -28.09 -16.93
C LYS A 278 3.24 -27.37 -15.97
N SER A 279 3.68 -26.17 -16.32
CA SER A 279 4.55 -25.37 -15.44
C SER A 279 3.85 -24.99 -14.14
N ARG A 280 2.54 -24.66 -14.18
CA ARG A 280 1.74 -24.40 -12.95
C ARG A 280 1.64 -25.66 -12.08
N ASP A 281 1.38 -26.83 -12.69
CA ASP A 281 1.29 -28.09 -11.95
C ASP A 281 2.64 -28.46 -11.30
N ALA A 282 3.75 -28.28 -12.01
CA ALA A 282 5.09 -28.51 -11.49
C ALA A 282 5.42 -27.56 -10.33
N ALA A 283 5.09 -26.26 -10.45
CA ALA A 283 5.27 -25.29 -9.38
C ALA A 283 4.41 -25.63 -8.15
N ALA A 284 3.17 -26.11 -8.35
CA ALA A 284 2.31 -26.54 -7.25
C ALA A 284 2.87 -27.77 -6.53
N ALA A 285 3.48 -28.72 -7.26
CA ALA A 285 4.19 -29.86 -6.67
C ALA A 285 5.41 -29.38 -5.84
N THR A 286 6.24 -28.50 -6.42
CA THR A 286 7.38 -27.89 -5.70
C THR A 286 6.94 -27.18 -4.41
N ALA A 287 5.85 -26.41 -4.47
CA ALA A 287 5.33 -25.72 -3.28
C ALA A 287 4.91 -26.70 -2.17
N ARG A 288 4.29 -27.82 -2.53
CA ARG A 288 3.90 -28.86 -1.56
C ARG A 288 5.10 -29.58 -0.95
N GLU A 289 6.14 -29.82 -1.72
CA GLU A 289 7.33 -30.60 -1.30
C GLU A 289 8.37 -29.74 -0.58
N GLN A 290 8.57 -28.50 -1.03
CA GLN A 290 9.69 -27.65 -0.63
C GLN A 290 9.24 -26.32 0.02
N GLY A 291 7.93 -26.04 0.01
CA GLY A 291 7.36 -24.84 0.63
C GLY A 291 7.45 -23.57 -0.24
N ALA A 292 6.95 -22.47 0.32
CA ALA A 292 6.84 -21.17 -0.35
C ALA A 292 8.20 -20.58 -0.74
N GLY A 293 9.24 -20.82 0.09
CA GLY A 293 10.59 -20.31 -0.18
C GLY A 293 11.17 -20.79 -1.50
N ALA A 294 10.94 -22.07 -1.87
CA ALA A 294 11.40 -22.61 -3.15
C ALA A 294 10.73 -21.92 -4.36
N ILE A 295 9.45 -21.53 -4.21
CA ILE A 295 8.74 -20.77 -5.22
C ILE A 295 9.30 -19.34 -5.33
N ALA A 296 9.61 -18.71 -4.20
CA ALA A 296 10.24 -17.39 -4.18
C ALA A 296 11.57 -17.40 -4.94
N GLU A 297 12.47 -18.33 -4.60
CA GLU A 297 13.79 -18.43 -5.25
C GLU A 297 13.68 -18.68 -6.78
N ALA A 298 12.74 -19.50 -7.20
CA ALA A 298 12.55 -19.79 -8.62
C ALA A 298 11.98 -18.61 -9.43
N MET A 299 11.21 -17.71 -8.76
CA MET A 299 10.56 -16.57 -9.41
C MET A 299 11.40 -15.29 -9.39
N LEU A 300 12.12 -15.02 -8.31
CA LEU A 300 12.85 -13.74 -8.10
C LEU A 300 13.69 -13.27 -9.30
N PRO A 301 14.48 -14.15 -9.99
CA PRO A 301 15.29 -13.71 -11.12
C PRO A 301 14.48 -13.21 -12.32
N LYS A 302 13.18 -13.53 -12.39
CA LYS A 302 12.28 -13.17 -13.51
C LYS A 302 11.34 -12.02 -13.15
N LEU A 303 11.27 -11.65 -11.86
CA LEU A 303 10.37 -10.60 -11.37
C LEU A 303 10.93 -9.20 -11.57
N PHE A 304 12.25 -9.06 -11.58
CA PHE A 304 12.90 -7.76 -11.56
C PHE A 304 13.70 -7.50 -12.82
N GLY A 305 13.79 -6.25 -13.21
CA GLY A 305 14.73 -5.77 -14.20
C GLY A 305 16.19 -5.87 -13.72
N ALA A 306 17.13 -5.90 -14.66
CA ALA A 306 18.55 -6.07 -14.37
C ALA A 306 19.10 -5.02 -13.39
N SER A 307 18.66 -3.76 -13.52
CA SER A 307 19.10 -2.67 -12.63
C SER A 307 18.65 -2.86 -11.19
N THR A 308 17.46 -3.40 -10.97
CA THR A 308 16.92 -3.68 -9.63
C THR A 308 17.66 -4.86 -8.98
N LEU A 309 17.89 -5.94 -9.74
CA LEU A 309 18.67 -7.09 -9.25
C LEU A 309 20.09 -6.69 -8.82
N ALA A 310 20.72 -5.78 -9.55
CA ALA A 310 22.08 -5.32 -9.25
C ALA A 310 22.16 -4.25 -8.16
N GLY A 311 21.17 -3.35 -8.09
CA GLY A 311 21.27 -2.11 -7.32
C GLY A 311 20.31 -1.94 -6.14
N ALA A 312 19.28 -2.79 -6.01
CA ALA A 312 18.23 -2.64 -4.99
C ALA A 312 18.00 -3.93 -4.16
N PRO A 313 19.02 -4.45 -3.46
CA PRO A 313 18.90 -5.72 -2.72
C PRO A 313 17.82 -5.69 -1.65
N ALA A 314 17.55 -4.54 -1.04
CA ALA A 314 16.48 -4.40 -0.04
C ALA A 314 15.08 -4.62 -0.65
N THR A 315 14.84 -4.14 -1.86
CA THR A 315 13.57 -4.37 -2.59
C THR A 315 13.41 -5.85 -2.94
N VAL A 316 14.48 -6.49 -3.43
CA VAL A 316 14.49 -7.92 -3.76
C VAL A 316 14.21 -8.75 -2.51
N GLU A 317 14.87 -8.45 -1.38
CA GLU A 317 14.68 -9.16 -0.13
C GLU A 317 13.27 -8.97 0.45
N ARG A 318 12.71 -7.78 0.36
CA ARG A 318 11.32 -7.51 0.75
C ARG A 318 10.34 -8.41 -0.01
N VAL A 319 10.49 -8.52 -1.32
CA VAL A 319 9.63 -9.39 -2.15
C VAL A 319 9.88 -10.86 -1.84
N ARG A 320 11.15 -11.26 -1.63
CA ARG A 320 11.51 -12.61 -1.18
C ARG A 320 10.77 -12.99 0.09
N ALA A 321 10.85 -12.16 1.11
CA ALA A 321 10.22 -12.38 2.42
C ALA A 321 8.69 -12.46 2.29
N MET A 322 8.07 -11.57 1.51
CA MET A 322 6.63 -11.58 1.24
C MET A 322 6.18 -12.90 0.60
N MET A 323 6.87 -13.34 -0.45
CA MET A 323 6.55 -14.58 -1.16
C MET A 323 6.75 -15.81 -0.27
N ALA A 324 7.84 -15.84 0.50
CA ALA A 324 8.16 -16.95 1.41
C ALA A 324 7.18 -17.08 2.58
N ALA A 325 6.51 -15.99 2.96
CA ALA A 325 5.49 -15.98 4.01
C ALA A 325 4.11 -16.46 3.52
N THR A 326 3.90 -16.61 2.20
CA THR A 326 2.60 -17.00 1.64
C THR A 326 2.27 -18.47 1.98
N PRO A 327 1.07 -18.77 2.52
CA PRO A 327 0.67 -20.14 2.83
C PRO A 327 0.72 -21.05 1.60
N VAL A 328 1.22 -22.28 1.76
CA VAL A 328 1.32 -23.27 0.67
C VAL A 328 -0.04 -23.56 0.02
N ALA A 329 -1.12 -23.64 0.83
CA ALA A 329 -2.48 -23.81 0.32
C ALA A 329 -2.87 -22.67 -0.65
N GLY A 330 -2.56 -21.42 -0.29
CA GLY A 330 -2.78 -20.25 -1.14
C GLY A 330 -1.96 -20.29 -2.43
N ILE A 331 -0.67 -20.65 -2.33
CA ILE A 331 0.21 -20.82 -3.52
C ILE A 331 -0.39 -21.85 -4.47
N VAL A 332 -0.70 -23.04 -3.99
CA VAL A 332 -1.23 -24.15 -4.79
C VAL A 332 -2.59 -23.78 -5.39
N GLY A 333 -3.46 -23.18 -4.59
CA GLY A 333 -4.78 -22.75 -5.03
C GLY A 333 -4.71 -21.71 -6.13
N ALA A 334 -3.87 -20.68 -5.96
CA ALA A 334 -3.68 -19.64 -6.97
C ALA A 334 -3.05 -20.16 -8.28
N LEU A 335 -2.09 -21.09 -8.18
CA LEU A 335 -1.52 -21.76 -9.36
C LEU A 335 -2.59 -22.52 -10.15
N GLY A 336 -3.48 -23.25 -9.45
CA GLY A 336 -4.64 -23.91 -10.06
C GLY A 336 -5.59 -22.92 -10.72
N ALA A 337 -5.95 -21.85 -10.03
CA ALA A 337 -6.81 -20.79 -10.56
C ALA A 337 -6.22 -20.14 -11.83
N MET A 338 -4.93 -19.84 -11.82
CA MET A 338 -4.25 -19.29 -13.02
C MET A 338 -4.16 -20.30 -14.16
N ARG A 339 -3.91 -21.59 -13.86
CA ARG A 339 -3.86 -22.68 -14.86
C ARG A 339 -5.15 -22.80 -15.63
N ASP A 340 -6.27 -22.69 -14.92
CA ASP A 340 -7.61 -22.97 -15.47
C ASP A 340 -8.37 -21.70 -15.88
N ARG A 341 -7.73 -20.50 -15.81
CA ARG A 341 -8.37 -19.25 -16.18
C ARG A 341 -8.84 -19.25 -17.64
N PRO A 342 -10.00 -18.65 -17.94
CA PRO A 342 -10.47 -18.51 -19.30
C PRO A 342 -9.60 -17.55 -20.12
N ASP A 343 -9.69 -17.67 -21.45
CA ASP A 343 -9.15 -16.68 -22.38
C ASP A 343 -10.01 -15.39 -22.28
N SER A 344 -9.37 -14.28 -21.99
CA SER A 344 -10.02 -12.98 -21.87
C SER A 344 -9.91 -12.08 -23.10
N ARG A 345 -9.19 -12.51 -24.16
CA ARG A 345 -9.10 -11.75 -25.42
C ARG A 345 -10.46 -11.43 -26.03
N PRO A 346 -11.47 -12.35 -26.03
CA PRO A 346 -12.81 -12.01 -26.52
C PRO A 346 -13.54 -10.91 -25.75
N LEU A 347 -13.11 -10.63 -24.50
CA LEU A 347 -13.69 -9.56 -23.68
C LEU A 347 -13.20 -8.16 -24.11
N LEU A 348 -11.97 -8.06 -24.60
CA LEU A 348 -11.27 -6.79 -24.79
C LEU A 348 -12.00 -5.80 -25.70
N PRO A 349 -12.50 -6.19 -26.91
CA PRO A 349 -13.26 -5.27 -27.75
C PRO A 349 -14.55 -4.77 -27.11
N GLY A 350 -15.12 -5.58 -26.22
CA GLY A 350 -16.33 -5.23 -25.45
C GLY A 350 -16.09 -4.20 -24.35
N LEU A 351 -14.84 -3.80 -24.04
CA LEU A 351 -14.54 -2.79 -23.03
C LEU A 351 -14.70 -1.35 -23.53
N ALA A 352 -15.18 -1.14 -24.75
CA ALA A 352 -15.54 0.17 -25.26
C ALA A 352 -16.37 0.96 -24.24
N GLY A 353 -15.98 2.20 -23.96
CA GLY A 353 -16.63 3.09 -22.99
C GLY A 353 -16.16 2.92 -21.54
N ILE A 354 -15.30 1.95 -21.22
CA ILE A 354 -14.57 1.87 -19.96
C ILE A 354 -13.16 2.41 -20.21
N PRO A 355 -12.76 3.54 -19.60
CA PRO A 355 -11.38 4.01 -19.67
C PRO A 355 -10.40 2.91 -19.24
N ALA A 356 -9.36 2.67 -20.06
CA ALA A 356 -8.40 1.61 -19.79
C ALA A 356 -6.96 2.10 -19.94
N LEU A 357 -6.12 1.70 -19.00
CA LEU A 357 -4.67 1.92 -19.03
C LEU A 357 -3.96 0.56 -18.92
N VAL A 358 -3.01 0.33 -19.82
CA VAL A 358 -2.10 -0.81 -19.73
C VAL A 358 -0.73 -0.29 -19.30
N ILE A 359 -0.12 -0.91 -18.29
CA ILE A 359 1.23 -0.58 -17.83
C ILE A 359 2.08 -1.84 -17.90
N VAL A 360 3.34 -1.70 -18.32
CA VAL A 360 4.28 -2.82 -18.38
C VAL A 360 5.72 -2.33 -18.16
N GLY A 361 6.53 -3.10 -17.44
CA GLY A 361 7.97 -2.89 -17.40
C GLY A 361 8.63 -3.30 -18.73
N ASP A 362 9.61 -2.51 -19.22
CA ASP A 362 10.28 -2.82 -20.48
C ASP A 362 11.18 -4.06 -20.42
N GLU A 363 11.54 -4.50 -19.21
CA GLU A 363 12.33 -5.71 -18.94
C GLU A 363 11.47 -6.88 -18.40
N ASP A 364 10.13 -6.80 -18.46
CA ASP A 364 9.25 -7.87 -17.95
C ASP A 364 9.41 -9.15 -18.80
N GLN A 365 9.91 -10.20 -18.14
CA GLN A 365 10.12 -11.52 -18.75
C GLN A 365 8.93 -12.46 -18.61
N LEU A 366 7.98 -12.17 -17.72
CA LEU A 366 6.80 -13.00 -17.44
C LEU A 366 5.63 -12.63 -18.34
N THR A 367 5.42 -11.34 -18.56
CA THR A 367 4.40 -10.78 -19.46
C THR A 367 5.04 -9.68 -20.32
N PRO A 368 5.79 -10.06 -21.36
CA PRO A 368 6.59 -9.13 -22.15
C PRO A 368 5.78 -7.97 -22.74
N PRO A 369 6.40 -6.81 -23.00
CA PRO A 369 5.75 -5.61 -23.54
C PRO A 369 4.90 -5.85 -24.80
N ALA A 370 5.25 -6.83 -25.62
CA ALA A 370 4.46 -7.19 -26.80
C ALA A 370 3.05 -7.69 -26.47
N GLN A 371 2.88 -8.36 -25.33
CA GLN A 371 1.55 -8.79 -24.86
C GLN A 371 0.73 -7.60 -24.33
N ALA A 372 1.38 -6.67 -23.64
CA ALA A 372 0.75 -5.42 -23.19
C ALA A 372 0.30 -4.57 -24.38
N GLN A 373 1.12 -4.45 -25.41
CA GLN A 373 0.76 -3.74 -26.65
C GLN A 373 -0.43 -4.40 -27.33
N ALA A 374 -0.41 -5.72 -27.53
CA ALA A 374 -1.53 -6.45 -28.15
C ALA A 374 -2.85 -6.29 -27.36
N MET A 375 -2.74 -6.23 -26.03
CA MET A 375 -3.91 -5.99 -25.16
C MET A 375 -4.43 -4.56 -25.29
N ALA A 376 -3.55 -3.56 -25.29
CA ALA A 376 -3.91 -2.15 -25.47
C ALA A 376 -4.54 -1.90 -26.85
N ASP A 377 -3.99 -2.51 -27.90
CA ASP A 377 -4.53 -2.42 -29.28
C ASP A 377 -5.94 -3.03 -29.39
N ALA A 378 -6.23 -4.05 -28.59
CA ALA A 378 -7.52 -4.75 -28.60
C ALA A 378 -8.60 -4.08 -27.75
N ILE A 379 -8.24 -3.19 -26.83
CA ILE A 379 -9.18 -2.45 -25.97
C ILE A 379 -9.44 -1.07 -26.60
N PRO A 380 -10.69 -0.76 -27.07
CA PRO A 380 -10.96 0.53 -27.67
C PRO A 380 -10.69 1.71 -26.73
N GLY A 381 -9.81 2.62 -27.14
CA GLY A 381 -9.46 3.82 -26.37
C GLY A 381 -8.48 3.59 -25.22
N ALA A 382 -7.89 2.40 -25.10
CA ALA A 382 -6.87 2.17 -24.09
C ALA A 382 -5.56 2.94 -24.37
N SER A 383 -4.89 3.34 -23.32
CA SER A 383 -3.54 3.87 -23.33
C SER A 383 -2.54 2.81 -22.88
N LEU A 384 -1.30 2.87 -23.42
CA LEU A 384 -0.19 2.03 -22.98
C LEU A 384 0.94 2.91 -22.42
N VAL A 385 1.44 2.54 -21.24
CA VAL A 385 2.63 3.14 -20.63
C VAL A 385 3.66 2.04 -20.39
N VAL A 386 4.87 2.24 -20.93
CA VAL A 386 6.01 1.34 -20.73
C VAL A 386 6.96 1.99 -19.73
N ILE A 387 7.15 1.33 -18.56
CA ILE A 387 8.03 1.78 -17.49
C ILE A 387 9.46 1.27 -17.79
N ARG A 388 10.39 2.21 -17.98
CA ARG A 388 11.77 1.89 -18.34
C ARG A 388 12.55 1.32 -17.16
N SER A 389 13.46 0.40 -17.46
CA SER A 389 14.34 -0.28 -16.48
C SER A 389 13.54 -0.92 -15.34
N ALA A 390 12.42 -1.51 -15.66
CA ALA A 390 11.56 -2.25 -14.75
C ALA A 390 11.21 -3.61 -15.33
N GLY A 391 11.20 -4.63 -14.47
CA GLY A 391 10.71 -5.97 -14.77
C GLY A 391 9.21 -6.06 -14.52
N HIS A 392 8.78 -7.15 -13.90
CA HIS A 392 7.38 -7.49 -13.61
C HIS A 392 6.76 -6.71 -12.45
N LEU A 393 7.57 -5.94 -11.71
CA LEU A 393 7.13 -5.19 -10.52
C LEU A 393 7.45 -3.70 -10.63
N PRO A 394 7.01 -3.00 -11.69
CA PRO A 394 7.29 -1.57 -11.86
C PRO A 394 6.81 -0.72 -10.67
N ILE A 395 5.75 -1.14 -9.98
CA ILE A 395 5.22 -0.49 -8.77
C ILE A 395 6.24 -0.43 -7.62
N MET A 396 7.22 -1.33 -7.60
CA MET A 396 8.29 -1.40 -6.59
C MET A 396 9.65 -0.98 -7.14
N GLU A 397 9.90 -1.20 -8.43
CA GLU A 397 11.17 -0.92 -9.11
C GLU A 397 11.28 0.55 -9.51
N ARG A 398 10.19 1.13 -9.96
CA ARG A 398 10.03 2.52 -10.41
C ARG A 398 8.73 3.11 -9.83
N PRO A 399 8.65 3.21 -8.50
CA PRO A 399 7.40 3.57 -7.84
C PRO A 399 6.88 4.96 -8.23
N VAL A 400 7.75 5.94 -8.46
CA VAL A 400 7.38 7.30 -8.83
C VAL A 400 6.75 7.31 -10.22
N GLU A 401 7.47 6.80 -11.21
CA GLU A 401 7.03 6.80 -12.62
C GLU A 401 5.73 6.00 -12.79
N THR A 402 5.60 4.88 -12.07
CA THR A 402 4.38 4.06 -12.12
C THR A 402 3.21 4.76 -11.44
N THR A 403 3.46 5.46 -10.34
CA THR A 403 2.43 6.23 -9.63
C THR A 403 1.98 7.44 -10.44
N ASP A 404 2.89 8.14 -11.11
CA ASP A 404 2.58 9.28 -11.99
C ASP A 404 1.68 8.84 -13.15
N ALA A 405 1.94 7.68 -13.74
CA ALA A 405 1.07 7.10 -14.78
C ALA A 405 -0.33 6.79 -14.26
N LEU A 406 -0.44 6.26 -13.03
CA LEU A 406 -1.74 6.03 -12.37
C LEU A 406 -2.47 7.34 -12.11
N LEU A 407 -1.80 8.34 -11.52
CA LEU A 407 -2.39 9.65 -11.21
C LEU A 407 -2.88 10.36 -12.47
N ALA A 408 -2.10 10.33 -13.56
CA ALA A 408 -2.49 10.90 -14.84
C ALA A 408 -3.77 10.21 -15.40
N PHE A 409 -3.86 8.90 -15.31
CA PHE A 409 -5.04 8.15 -15.74
C PHE A 409 -6.25 8.47 -14.88
N LEU A 410 -6.12 8.41 -13.55
CA LEU A 410 -7.21 8.66 -12.60
C LEU A 410 -7.74 10.10 -12.71
N GLY A 411 -6.85 11.09 -12.88
CA GLY A 411 -7.22 12.49 -13.06
C GLY A 411 -7.91 12.79 -14.40
N GLY A 412 -7.84 11.90 -15.38
CA GLY A 412 -8.54 11.98 -16.66
C GLY A 412 -9.88 11.26 -16.71
N LEU A 413 -10.30 10.59 -15.64
CA LEU A 413 -11.58 9.88 -15.59
C LEU A 413 -12.75 10.87 -15.50
N PRO A 414 -13.89 10.55 -16.17
CA PRO A 414 -15.09 11.38 -16.17
C PRO A 414 -15.77 11.46 -14.80
#